data_0488e90159d4fc2092f18c25596d5523
#
_entry.id   0488e90159d4fc2092f18c25596d5523
#
_cell.length_a   1.000
_cell.length_b   1.000
_cell.length_c   1.000
_cell.angle_alpha   90.00
_cell.angle_beta   90.00
_cell.angle_gamma   90.00
#
_symmetry.space_group_name_H-M   'P 1'
#
loop_
_entity.id
_entity.type
_entity.pdbx_description
1 polymer ?
#
loop_
_entity_poly.entity_id
_entity_poly.type
_entity_poly.pdbx_seq_one_letter_code
_entity_poly.pdbx_strand_id
1 'polypeptide(L)'
;QLTPPIPADNAAAGTTWKQWRKEFWGWGDTNASRIAAAEKYANAICDSIDKYGYDGFDIDAEPNFAQPFATDKELWTEQGVMPAFVKTLSKRIGPKSGTNKMLVVDGEPNALPDSLGDHFDYFILQAYTTTSDYELNDCLAVQINHFQNKMSAEEVAKKIIVCENFENYAAKGGVNFTTKWGTTIPSLLGMAYWQPTYDGKTYKKGGVGSYHMEYEYGQSSAQTTYPWLRKAVQIMNPSIK
;
A
#
# COMPACT_ATOMS: atom_id res chain seq x y z
N GLN A 1 -9.45 -5.93 -0.28
CA GLN A 1 -10.14 -7.24 -0.29
C GLN A 1 -10.41 -7.66 -1.72
N LEU A 2 -9.94 -8.84 -2.14
CA LEU A 2 -10.23 -9.40 -3.48
C LEU A 2 -11.68 -9.82 -3.68
N THR A 3 -12.50 -9.66 -2.68
CA THR A 3 -13.91 -10.01 -2.72
C THR A 3 -14.75 -8.74 -2.63
N PRO A 4 -15.54 -8.42 -3.66
CA PRO A 4 -16.39 -7.23 -3.61
C PRO A 4 -17.42 -7.35 -2.48
N PRO A 5 -17.85 -6.25 -1.89
CA PRO A 5 -18.90 -6.25 -0.88
C PRO A 5 -20.20 -6.85 -1.45
N ILE A 6 -20.97 -7.52 -0.62
CA ILE A 6 -22.33 -7.91 -0.97
C ILE A 6 -23.16 -6.62 -1.09
N PRO A 7 -23.80 -6.34 -2.22
CA PRO A 7 -24.72 -5.21 -2.33
C PRO A 7 -25.81 -5.30 -1.25
N ALA A 8 -26.25 -4.14 -0.77
CA ALA A 8 -27.24 -4.06 0.32
C ALA A 8 -28.52 -4.86 0.01
N ASP A 9 -29.00 -4.81 -1.23
CA ASP A 9 -30.18 -5.55 -1.68
C ASP A 9 -29.99 -7.06 -1.59
N ASN A 10 -28.80 -7.57 -1.95
CA ASN A 10 -28.48 -8.99 -1.86
C ASN A 10 -28.28 -9.43 -0.40
N ALA A 11 -27.72 -8.58 0.44
CA ALA A 11 -27.60 -8.85 1.88
C ALA A 11 -28.98 -8.92 2.55
N ALA A 12 -29.89 -8.00 2.19
CA ALA A 12 -31.27 -8.01 2.67
C ALA A 12 -32.05 -9.26 2.22
N ALA A 13 -31.71 -9.84 1.05
CA ALA A 13 -32.26 -11.10 0.57
C ALA A 13 -31.65 -12.36 1.23
N GLY A 14 -30.72 -12.19 2.19
CA GLY A 14 -30.05 -13.29 2.89
C GLY A 14 -28.95 -13.98 2.12
N THR A 15 -28.45 -13.37 1.03
CA THR A 15 -27.32 -13.89 0.27
C THR A 15 -26.04 -13.87 1.11
N THR A 16 -25.42 -15.04 1.29
CA THR A 16 -24.14 -15.13 1.98
C THR A 16 -22.99 -14.59 1.11
N TRP A 17 -21.91 -14.14 1.76
CA TRP A 17 -20.71 -13.67 1.09
C TRP A 17 -20.12 -14.72 0.12
N LYS A 18 -20.09 -16.00 0.53
CA LYS A 18 -19.61 -17.11 -0.30
C LYS A 18 -20.48 -17.31 -1.54
N GLN A 19 -21.79 -17.23 -1.38
CA GLN A 19 -22.75 -17.37 -2.46
C GLN A 19 -22.64 -16.21 -3.45
N TRP A 20 -22.55 -14.95 -2.96
CA TRP A 20 -22.37 -13.77 -3.77
C TRP A 20 -21.12 -13.86 -4.65
N ARG A 21 -19.97 -14.21 -4.09
CA ARG A 21 -18.72 -14.39 -4.86
C ARG A 21 -18.88 -15.39 -5.99
N LYS A 22 -19.53 -16.51 -5.69
CA LYS A 22 -19.75 -17.59 -6.67
C LYS A 22 -20.67 -17.15 -7.79
N GLU A 23 -21.80 -16.58 -7.47
CA GLU A 23 -22.85 -16.23 -8.43
C GLU A 23 -22.44 -15.04 -9.31
N PHE A 24 -21.87 -14.02 -8.74
CA PHE A 24 -21.56 -12.79 -9.47
C PHE A 24 -20.19 -12.85 -10.16
N TRP A 25 -19.15 -13.30 -9.46
CA TRP A 25 -17.80 -13.32 -9.99
C TRP A 25 -17.41 -14.67 -10.59
N GLY A 26 -18.11 -15.74 -10.28
CA GLY A 26 -17.77 -17.10 -10.69
C GLY A 26 -16.67 -17.72 -9.81
N TRP A 27 -16.49 -17.21 -8.58
CA TRP A 27 -15.50 -17.71 -7.63
C TRP A 27 -15.87 -19.10 -7.15
N GLY A 28 -15.37 -20.12 -7.82
CA GLY A 28 -15.64 -21.52 -7.50
C GLY A 28 -14.61 -22.15 -6.57
N ASP A 29 -14.67 -23.47 -6.48
CA ASP A 29 -13.83 -24.24 -5.57
C ASP A 29 -12.49 -24.68 -6.22
N THR A 30 -12.32 -24.45 -7.52
CA THR A 30 -11.07 -24.76 -8.24
C THR A 30 -10.20 -23.53 -8.42
N ASN A 31 -8.90 -23.72 -8.51
CA ASN A 31 -7.94 -22.62 -8.77
C ASN A 31 -8.24 -21.92 -10.11
N ALA A 32 -8.60 -22.68 -11.14
CA ALA A 32 -8.95 -22.11 -12.44
C ALA A 32 -10.16 -21.18 -12.37
N SER A 33 -11.20 -21.55 -11.61
CA SER A 33 -12.39 -20.68 -11.44
C SER A 33 -12.07 -19.44 -10.61
N ARG A 34 -11.19 -19.53 -9.61
CA ARG A 34 -10.75 -18.39 -8.80
C ARG A 34 -9.90 -17.41 -9.62
N ILE A 35 -8.99 -17.92 -10.46
CA ILE A 35 -8.19 -17.12 -11.40
C ILE A 35 -9.11 -16.36 -12.36
N ALA A 36 -10.05 -17.06 -13.00
CA ALA A 36 -10.99 -16.42 -13.93
C ALA A 36 -11.84 -15.34 -13.24
N ALA A 37 -12.28 -15.59 -12.01
CA ALA A 37 -13.01 -14.61 -11.22
C ALA A 37 -12.15 -13.38 -10.87
N ALA A 38 -10.88 -13.57 -10.52
CA ALA A 38 -9.95 -12.49 -10.22
C ALA A 38 -9.65 -11.64 -11.47
N GLU A 39 -9.48 -12.24 -12.62
CA GLU A 39 -9.30 -11.53 -13.90
C GLU A 39 -10.55 -10.72 -14.27
N LYS A 40 -11.75 -11.30 -14.09
CA LYS A 40 -13.02 -10.58 -14.27
C LYS A 40 -13.12 -9.37 -13.34
N TYR A 41 -12.76 -9.53 -12.06
CA TYR A 41 -12.79 -8.47 -11.07
C TYR A 41 -11.77 -7.37 -11.38
N ALA A 42 -10.53 -7.73 -11.76
CA ALA A 42 -9.51 -6.78 -12.16
C ALA A 42 -9.95 -5.92 -13.36
N ASN A 43 -10.57 -6.52 -14.37
CA ASN A 43 -11.12 -5.79 -15.50
C ASN A 43 -12.24 -4.82 -15.08
N ALA A 44 -13.15 -5.24 -14.20
CA ALA A 44 -14.22 -4.38 -13.69
C ALA A 44 -13.69 -3.18 -12.88
N ILE A 45 -12.58 -3.36 -12.14
CA ILE A 45 -11.88 -2.26 -11.47
C ILE A 45 -11.34 -1.28 -12.52
N CYS A 46 -10.63 -1.76 -13.53
CA CYS A 46 -10.11 -0.92 -14.60
C CYS A 46 -11.21 -0.17 -15.36
N ASP A 47 -12.34 -0.82 -15.63
CA ASP A 47 -13.50 -0.18 -16.26
C ASP A 47 -14.07 0.94 -15.37
N SER A 48 -14.08 0.74 -14.07
CA SER A 48 -14.49 1.77 -13.09
C SER A 48 -13.52 2.93 -13.04
N ILE A 49 -12.19 2.65 -13.07
CA ILE A 49 -11.15 3.68 -13.13
C ILE A 49 -11.32 4.56 -14.39
N ASP A 50 -11.55 3.93 -15.53
CA ASP A 50 -11.75 4.66 -16.78
C ASP A 50 -13.06 5.45 -16.79
N LYS A 51 -14.14 4.84 -16.30
CA LYS A 51 -15.47 5.46 -16.24
C LYS A 51 -15.52 6.69 -15.35
N TYR A 52 -14.87 6.64 -14.20
CA TYR A 52 -14.93 7.71 -13.21
C TYR A 52 -13.71 8.63 -13.23
N GLY A 53 -12.71 8.35 -14.06
CA GLY A 53 -11.51 9.17 -14.20
C GLY A 53 -10.57 9.11 -13.01
N TYR A 54 -10.49 7.96 -12.33
CA TYR A 54 -9.53 7.77 -11.23
C TYR A 54 -8.09 7.65 -11.75
N ASP A 55 -7.14 8.05 -10.93
CA ASP A 55 -5.71 8.05 -11.24
C ASP A 55 -5.04 6.67 -11.06
N GLY A 56 -5.75 5.68 -10.55
CA GLY A 56 -5.21 4.33 -10.35
C GLY A 56 -5.98 3.50 -9.35
N PHE A 57 -5.30 2.49 -8.82
CA PHE A 57 -5.84 1.56 -7.83
C PHE A 57 -4.80 1.22 -6.77
N ASP A 58 -5.22 1.20 -5.53
CA ASP A 58 -4.46 0.75 -4.38
C ASP A 58 -4.99 -0.59 -3.87
N ILE A 59 -4.08 -1.53 -3.62
CA ILE A 59 -4.39 -2.83 -3.04
C ILE A 59 -3.96 -2.81 -1.58
N ASP A 60 -4.93 -2.74 -0.68
CA ASP A 60 -4.70 -2.93 0.75
C ASP A 60 -4.47 -4.43 1.04
N ALA A 61 -3.20 -4.81 1.20
CA ALA A 61 -2.74 -6.19 1.31
C ALA A 61 -2.16 -6.46 2.69
N GLU A 62 -2.98 -7.00 3.59
CA GLU A 62 -2.62 -7.29 4.99
C GLU A 62 -2.85 -8.78 5.36
N PRO A 63 -2.26 -9.75 4.65
CA PRO A 63 -2.59 -11.17 4.84
C PRO A 63 -2.11 -11.75 6.17
N ASN A 64 -1.11 -11.16 6.80
CA ASN A 64 -0.62 -11.60 8.11
C ASN A 64 -1.32 -10.89 9.27
N PHE A 65 -1.79 -9.67 9.06
CA PHE A 65 -2.48 -8.87 10.07
C PHE A 65 -3.99 -9.17 10.12
N ALA A 66 -4.64 -9.23 8.97
CA ALA A 66 -6.08 -9.45 8.86
C ALA A 66 -6.43 -10.94 8.93
N GLN A 67 -6.53 -11.49 10.12
CA GLN A 67 -6.74 -12.92 10.43
C GLN A 67 -7.86 -13.66 9.68
N PRO A 68 -8.99 -13.08 9.26
CA PRO A 68 -9.98 -13.84 8.48
C PRO A 68 -9.45 -14.37 7.14
N PHE A 69 -8.34 -13.83 6.65
CA PHE A 69 -7.75 -14.16 5.36
C PHE A 69 -6.59 -15.16 5.43
N ALA A 70 -6.14 -15.52 6.63
CA ALA A 70 -5.08 -16.51 6.83
C ALA A 70 -5.42 -17.91 6.26
N THR A 71 -6.68 -18.19 6.02
CA THR A 71 -7.17 -19.42 5.39
C THR A 71 -7.06 -19.42 3.87
N ASP A 72 -6.89 -18.26 3.24
CA ASP A 72 -6.82 -18.10 1.79
C ASP A 72 -5.36 -17.86 1.31
N LYS A 73 -4.37 -18.51 1.95
CA LYS A 73 -2.95 -18.40 1.57
C LYS A 73 -2.67 -18.62 0.09
N GLU A 74 -3.49 -19.43 -0.58
CA GLU A 74 -3.42 -19.65 -2.02
C GLU A 74 -3.51 -18.36 -2.84
N LEU A 75 -4.19 -17.33 -2.32
CA LEU A 75 -4.31 -16.03 -2.98
C LEU A 75 -2.97 -15.29 -3.09
N TRP A 76 -2.04 -15.59 -2.17
CA TRP A 76 -0.77 -14.90 -2.03
C TRP A 76 0.41 -15.67 -2.62
N THR A 77 0.17 -16.85 -3.20
CA THR A 77 1.21 -17.68 -3.82
C THR A 77 1.38 -17.36 -5.31
N GLU A 78 2.53 -17.75 -5.89
CA GLU A 78 2.79 -17.62 -7.33
C GLU A 78 1.75 -18.34 -8.22
N GLN A 79 1.17 -19.44 -7.72
CA GLN A 79 0.15 -20.21 -8.42
C GLN A 79 -1.26 -19.77 -8.05
N GLY A 80 -1.37 -18.80 -7.16
CA GLY A 80 -2.64 -18.33 -6.64
C GLY A 80 -3.28 -17.26 -7.51
N VAL A 81 -4.31 -16.67 -6.96
CA VAL A 81 -5.20 -15.73 -7.62
C VAL A 81 -4.57 -14.34 -7.73
N MET A 82 -3.72 -13.96 -6.75
CA MET A 82 -3.08 -12.64 -6.71
C MET A 82 -2.22 -12.36 -7.96
N PRO A 83 -1.38 -13.28 -8.44
CA PRO A 83 -0.65 -13.08 -9.70
C PRO A 83 -1.56 -12.79 -10.89
N ALA A 84 -2.67 -13.51 -11.03
CA ALA A 84 -3.62 -13.30 -12.12
C ALA A 84 -4.31 -11.94 -12.01
N PHE A 85 -4.72 -11.55 -10.79
CA PHE A 85 -5.33 -10.27 -10.49
C PHE A 85 -4.40 -9.10 -10.83
N VAL A 86 -3.19 -9.09 -10.27
CA VAL A 86 -2.21 -8.01 -10.47
C VAL A 86 -1.77 -7.93 -11.93
N LYS A 87 -1.45 -9.06 -12.57
CA LYS A 87 -1.06 -9.07 -13.97
C LYS A 87 -2.18 -8.58 -14.90
N THR A 88 -3.43 -8.80 -14.54
CA THR A 88 -4.57 -8.29 -15.31
C THR A 88 -4.75 -6.78 -15.13
N LEU A 89 -4.66 -6.26 -13.91
CA LEU A 89 -4.62 -4.81 -13.65
C LEU A 89 -3.48 -4.15 -14.42
N SER A 90 -2.29 -4.75 -14.39
CA SER A 90 -1.08 -4.22 -15.01
C SER A 90 -1.12 -4.08 -16.53
N LYS A 91 -2.11 -4.66 -17.19
CA LYS A 91 -2.35 -4.43 -18.62
C LYS A 91 -2.91 -3.02 -18.89
N ARG A 92 -3.51 -2.38 -17.89
CA ARG A 92 -4.25 -1.11 -18.04
C ARG A 92 -3.79 0.00 -17.09
N ILE A 93 -3.19 -0.35 -15.94
CA ILE A 93 -2.69 0.59 -14.92
C ILE A 93 -1.33 0.11 -14.39
N GLY A 94 -0.58 1.00 -13.74
CA GLY A 94 0.75 0.70 -13.22
C GLY A 94 1.87 0.83 -14.25
N PRO A 95 3.13 0.63 -13.84
CA PRO A 95 4.31 0.97 -14.64
C PRO A 95 4.45 0.15 -15.94
N LYS A 96 3.81 -1.01 -16.03
CA LYS A 96 3.86 -1.87 -17.23
C LYS A 96 2.77 -1.56 -18.26
N SER A 97 1.77 -0.75 -17.90
CA SER A 97 0.63 -0.47 -18.77
C SER A 97 0.90 0.54 -19.88
N GLY A 98 1.93 1.37 -19.72
CA GLY A 98 2.19 2.52 -20.59
C GLY A 98 1.20 3.68 -20.40
N THR A 99 0.35 3.63 -19.37
CA THR A 99 -0.56 4.71 -18.99
C THR A 99 0.00 5.53 -17.83
N ASN A 100 -0.60 6.68 -17.53
CA ASN A 100 -0.26 7.47 -16.34
C ASN A 100 -1.06 7.05 -15.09
N LYS A 101 -1.77 5.93 -15.15
CA LYS A 101 -2.57 5.43 -14.02
C LYS A 101 -1.71 4.54 -13.13
N MET A 102 -1.76 4.76 -11.83
CA MET A 102 -0.93 4.05 -10.85
C MET A 102 -1.54 2.72 -10.42
N LEU A 103 -0.70 1.77 -10.13
CA LEU A 103 -1.02 0.57 -9.36
C LEU A 103 -0.11 0.54 -8.12
N VAL A 104 -0.73 0.56 -6.97
CA VAL A 104 -0.05 0.67 -5.68
C VAL A 104 -0.45 -0.51 -4.80
N VAL A 105 0.41 -0.89 -3.88
CA VAL A 105 0.08 -1.83 -2.81
C VAL A 105 0.40 -1.20 -1.47
N ASP A 106 -0.57 -1.24 -0.55
CA ASP A 106 -0.47 -0.81 0.83
C ASP A 106 -0.48 -2.02 1.78
N GLY A 107 0.16 -1.90 2.93
CA GLY A 107 0.18 -2.90 3.99
C GLY A 107 1.45 -3.75 4.02
N GLU A 108 1.39 -4.96 3.51
CA GLU A 108 2.45 -5.96 3.55
C GLU A 108 2.92 -6.39 2.14
N PRO A 109 3.62 -5.52 1.38
CA PRO A 109 4.05 -5.84 0.01
C PRO A 109 4.88 -7.12 -0.09
N ASN A 110 5.70 -7.41 0.93
CA ASN A 110 6.51 -8.63 1.01
C ASN A 110 5.69 -9.92 1.20
N ALA A 111 4.39 -9.83 1.43
CA ALA A 111 3.51 -10.99 1.44
C ALA A 111 3.04 -11.39 0.03
N LEU A 112 3.20 -10.50 -0.95
CA LEU A 112 2.92 -10.81 -2.36
C LEU A 112 4.05 -11.65 -2.96
N PRO A 113 3.80 -12.44 -4.01
CA PRO A 113 4.87 -13.08 -4.78
C PRO A 113 5.90 -12.08 -5.28
N ASP A 114 7.20 -12.41 -5.15
CA ASP A 114 8.31 -11.53 -5.55
C ASP A 114 8.27 -11.15 -7.04
N SER A 115 7.70 -12.04 -7.85
CA SER A 115 7.49 -11.82 -9.29
C SER A 115 6.55 -10.66 -9.63
N LEU A 116 5.86 -10.10 -8.64
CA LEU A 116 4.91 -9.00 -8.84
C LEU A 116 5.51 -7.62 -8.50
N GLY A 117 6.68 -7.55 -7.90
CA GLY A 117 7.25 -6.28 -7.41
C GLY A 117 7.37 -5.18 -8.46
N ASP A 118 7.72 -5.53 -9.69
CA ASP A 118 7.88 -4.58 -10.80
C ASP A 118 6.55 -4.17 -11.48
N HIS A 119 5.42 -4.72 -11.00
CA HIS A 119 4.08 -4.33 -11.45
C HIS A 119 3.51 -3.11 -10.72
N PHE A 120 4.09 -2.72 -9.59
CA PHE A 120 3.62 -1.61 -8.76
C PHE A 120 4.44 -0.35 -8.96
N ASP A 121 3.80 0.82 -8.87
CA ASP A 121 4.48 2.11 -8.81
C ASP A 121 5.08 2.34 -7.44
N TYR A 122 4.33 2.04 -6.37
CA TYR A 122 4.72 2.25 -4.98
C TYR A 122 4.34 1.07 -4.08
N PHE A 123 5.11 0.92 -3.02
CA PHE A 123 4.88 0.06 -1.86
C PHE A 123 4.64 0.96 -0.65
N ILE A 124 3.41 1.04 -0.17
CA ILE A 124 3.06 1.82 1.01
C ILE A 124 3.21 0.90 2.22
N LEU A 125 4.15 1.22 3.10
CA LEU A 125 4.37 0.49 4.34
C LEU A 125 3.60 1.17 5.46
N GLN A 126 2.74 0.44 6.13
CA GLN A 126 2.05 0.88 7.33
C GLN A 126 3.02 0.88 8.53
N ALA A 127 3.99 1.80 8.49
CA ALA A 127 5.04 1.94 9.50
C ALA A 127 4.53 2.63 10.78
N TYR A 128 3.30 2.29 11.17
CA TYR A 128 2.59 2.88 12.29
C TYR A 128 3.37 2.69 13.59
N THR A 129 3.48 3.78 14.35
CA THR A 129 4.18 3.81 15.64
C THR A 129 5.68 3.46 15.58
N THR A 130 6.31 3.51 14.42
CA THR A 130 7.77 3.36 14.28
C THR A 130 8.49 4.49 15.01
N THR A 131 9.51 4.16 15.78
CA THR A 131 10.17 5.08 16.72
C THR A 131 11.60 5.48 16.33
N SER A 132 12.16 4.92 15.24
CA SER A 132 13.55 5.18 14.87
C SER A 132 13.86 4.92 13.39
N ASP A 133 14.94 5.54 12.90
CA ASP A 133 15.53 5.24 11.59
C ASP A 133 15.91 3.76 11.47
N TYR A 134 16.32 3.11 12.58
CA TYR A 134 16.70 1.71 12.60
C TYR A 134 15.51 0.81 12.22
N GLU A 135 14.37 1.00 12.87
CA GLU A 135 13.15 0.24 12.58
C GLU A 135 12.68 0.44 11.13
N LEU A 136 12.78 1.66 10.58
CA LEU A 136 12.47 1.92 9.19
C LEU A 136 13.44 1.21 8.22
N ASN A 137 14.73 1.12 8.58
CA ASN A 137 15.70 0.37 7.80
C ASN A 137 15.44 -1.14 7.86
N ASP A 138 14.96 -1.67 8.98
CA ASP A 138 14.55 -3.07 9.08
C ASP A 138 13.33 -3.35 8.19
N CYS A 139 12.33 -2.48 8.19
CA CYS A 139 11.20 -2.57 7.27
C CYS A 139 11.65 -2.56 5.80
N LEU A 140 12.57 -1.66 5.44
CA LEU A 140 13.16 -1.59 4.10
C LEU A 140 13.89 -2.88 3.73
N ALA A 141 14.73 -3.41 4.66
CA ALA A 141 15.51 -4.62 4.43
C ALA A 141 14.62 -5.83 4.12
N VAL A 142 13.48 -5.95 4.79
CA VAL A 142 12.47 -6.99 4.51
C VAL A 142 12.01 -6.91 3.05
N GLN A 143 11.68 -5.72 2.57
CA GLN A 143 11.21 -5.53 1.20
C GLN A 143 12.33 -5.80 0.17
N ILE A 144 13.53 -5.26 0.39
CA ILE A 144 14.67 -5.48 -0.51
C ILE A 144 15.00 -6.97 -0.61
N ASN A 145 15.11 -7.67 0.52
CA ASN A 145 15.42 -9.10 0.54
C ASN A 145 14.34 -9.93 -0.14
N HIS A 146 13.08 -9.53 -0.03
CA HIS A 146 11.98 -10.23 -0.67
C HIS A 146 12.03 -10.07 -2.20
N PHE A 147 12.20 -8.85 -2.69
CA PHE A 147 12.13 -8.56 -4.14
C PHE A 147 13.47 -8.65 -4.87
N GLN A 148 14.59 -9.00 -4.20
CA GLN A 148 15.94 -8.97 -4.76
C GLN A 148 16.16 -9.80 -6.04
N ASN A 149 15.33 -10.81 -6.29
CA ASN A 149 15.39 -11.60 -7.51
C ASN A 149 14.84 -10.88 -8.75
N LYS A 150 14.11 -9.80 -8.56
CA LYS A 150 13.40 -9.05 -9.61
C LYS A 150 13.76 -7.59 -9.68
N MET A 151 14.22 -7.04 -8.58
CA MET A 151 14.48 -5.61 -8.43
C MET A 151 15.77 -5.36 -7.66
N SER A 152 16.50 -4.32 -8.03
CA SER A 152 17.63 -3.85 -7.24
C SER A 152 17.16 -3.17 -5.93
N ALA A 153 18.05 -3.06 -4.95
CA ALA A 153 17.77 -2.34 -3.71
C ALA A 153 17.35 -0.88 -3.96
N GLU A 154 17.92 -0.24 -4.97
CA GLU A 154 17.56 1.14 -5.35
C GLU A 154 16.14 1.23 -5.90
N GLU A 155 15.74 0.30 -6.76
CA GLU A 155 14.37 0.25 -7.31
C GLU A 155 13.35 -0.01 -6.23
N VAL A 156 13.61 -0.93 -5.31
CA VAL A 156 12.73 -1.18 -4.16
C VAL A 156 12.62 0.07 -3.29
N ALA A 157 13.75 0.64 -2.86
CA ALA A 157 13.77 1.81 -1.98
C ALA A 157 12.99 2.99 -2.59
N LYS A 158 13.14 3.25 -3.89
CA LYS A 158 12.40 4.32 -4.60
C LYS A 158 10.88 4.13 -4.61
N LYS A 159 10.40 2.91 -4.46
CA LYS A 159 8.97 2.62 -4.38
C LYS A 159 8.40 2.74 -2.96
N ILE A 160 9.25 2.74 -1.94
CA ILE A 160 8.80 2.76 -0.54
C ILE A 160 8.20 4.12 -0.17
N ILE A 161 6.94 4.08 0.25
CA ILE A 161 6.27 5.17 0.98
C ILE A 161 6.00 4.66 2.39
N VAL A 162 6.43 5.38 3.41
CA VAL A 162 6.16 5.03 4.81
C VAL A 162 5.03 5.89 5.35
N CYS A 163 4.05 5.25 6.02
CA CYS A 163 2.87 5.93 6.54
C CYS A 163 2.78 5.85 8.06
N GLU A 164 2.36 6.98 8.68
CA GLU A 164 2.01 7.07 10.08
C GLU A 164 0.49 6.98 10.28
N ASN A 165 0.06 6.51 11.44
CA ASN A 165 -1.35 6.45 11.82
C ASN A 165 -1.81 7.77 12.46
N PHE A 166 -2.60 8.54 11.74
CA PHE A 166 -3.19 9.79 12.25
C PHE A 166 -4.56 9.60 12.90
N GLU A 167 -5.15 8.42 12.84
CA GLU A 167 -6.38 8.15 13.60
C GLU A 167 -6.20 8.44 15.11
N ASN A 168 -5.04 8.03 15.64
CA ASN A 168 -4.74 8.18 17.07
C ASN A 168 -3.75 9.31 17.38
N TYR A 169 -2.99 9.80 16.41
CA TYR A 169 -1.80 10.63 16.67
C TYR A 169 -1.77 11.95 15.90
N ALA A 170 -2.82 12.33 15.19
CA ALA A 170 -2.85 13.54 14.35
C ALA A 170 -2.47 14.83 15.11
N ALA A 171 -2.92 14.99 16.38
CA ALA A 171 -2.63 16.17 17.17
C ALA A 171 -1.13 16.40 17.42
N LYS A 172 -0.31 15.33 17.39
CA LYS A 172 1.12 15.36 17.70
C LYS A 172 2.01 15.09 16.49
N GLY A 173 1.43 14.75 15.32
CA GLY A 173 2.18 14.37 14.13
C GLY A 173 2.80 12.97 14.21
N GLY A 174 2.20 12.08 15.00
CA GLY A 174 2.65 10.72 15.24
C GLY A 174 3.13 10.49 16.68
N VAL A 175 3.91 9.42 16.86
CA VAL A 175 4.59 9.08 18.12
C VAL A 175 5.96 9.77 18.21
N ASN A 176 6.67 9.58 19.33
CA ASN A 176 8.05 10.05 19.47
C ASN A 176 9.00 9.19 18.61
N PHE A 177 9.75 9.84 17.75
CA PHE A 177 10.71 9.21 16.85
C PHE A 177 12.12 9.75 17.12
N THR A 178 13.07 8.87 17.33
CA THR A 178 14.47 9.23 17.54
C THR A 178 15.24 9.08 16.23
N THR A 179 15.66 10.19 15.67
CA THR A 179 16.47 10.22 14.45
C THR A 179 17.86 9.65 14.67
N LYS A 180 18.55 9.27 13.61
CA LYS A 180 19.96 8.81 13.66
C LYS A 180 20.93 9.82 14.28
N TRP A 181 20.54 11.08 14.43
CA TRP A 181 21.33 12.12 15.10
C TRP A 181 20.98 12.27 16.59
N GLY A 182 20.12 11.39 17.15
CA GLY A 182 19.71 11.42 18.55
C GLY A 182 18.66 12.48 18.90
N THR A 183 18.03 13.11 17.90
CA THR A 183 16.96 14.09 18.11
C THR A 183 15.60 13.41 18.13
N THR A 184 14.79 13.69 19.13
CA THR A 184 13.40 13.20 19.20
C THR A 184 12.45 14.21 18.58
N ILE A 185 11.67 13.75 17.61
CA ILE A 185 10.68 14.52 16.85
C ILE A 185 9.41 13.68 16.62
N PRO A 186 8.29 14.26 16.14
CA PRO A 186 7.14 13.47 15.71
C PRO A 186 7.51 12.48 14.60
N SER A 187 6.95 11.26 14.66
CA SER A 187 7.33 10.17 13.74
C SER A 187 7.08 10.50 12.26
N LEU A 188 6.01 11.20 11.91
CA LEU A 188 5.81 11.64 10.52
C LEU A 188 6.98 12.50 10.01
N LEU A 189 7.52 13.39 10.86
CA LEU A 189 8.70 14.21 10.49
C LEU A 189 9.97 13.36 10.48
N GLY A 190 10.10 12.39 11.42
CA GLY A 190 11.17 11.40 11.42
C GLY A 190 11.20 10.61 10.11
N MET A 191 10.06 10.09 9.70
CA MET A 191 9.87 9.42 8.42
C MET A 191 10.21 10.33 7.22
N ALA A 192 9.87 11.62 7.30
CA ALA A 192 10.23 12.57 6.25
C ALA A 192 11.75 12.81 6.15
N TYR A 193 12.45 12.91 7.29
CA TYR A 193 13.92 13.04 7.34
C TYR A 193 14.66 11.74 7.07
N TRP A 194 14.05 10.58 7.36
CA TRP A 194 14.69 9.29 7.18
C TRP A 194 15.26 9.12 5.78
N GLN A 195 16.48 8.64 5.73
CA GLN A 195 17.19 8.28 4.50
C GLN A 195 17.35 6.75 4.49
N PRO A 196 16.65 6.04 3.59
CA PRO A 196 16.75 4.59 3.48
C PRO A 196 18.20 4.14 3.41
N THR A 197 18.60 3.23 4.32
CA THR A 197 19.96 2.69 4.34
C THR A 197 19.89 1.17 4.39
N TYR A 198 20.60 0.53 3.46
CA TYR A 198 20.70 -0.93 3.37
C TYR A 198 22.09 -1.30 2.88
N ASP A 199 22.72 -2.27 3.53
CA ASP A 199 24.09 -2.74 3.24
C ASP A 199 25.11 -1.58 3.09
N GLY A 200 25.08 -0.65 4.04
CA GLY A 200 25.96 0.51 4.09
C GLY A 200 25.74 1.59 3.01
N LYS A 201 24.72 1.43 2.14
CA LYS A 201 24.37 2.40 1.10
C LYS A 201 23.09 3.14 1.46
N THR A 202 23.04 4.42 1.08
CA THR A 202 21.87 5.26 1.25
C THR A 202 21.12 5.40 -0.08
N TYR A 203 19.80 5.32 -0.03
CA TYR A 203 18.90 5.36 -1.18
C TYR A 203 17.90 6.51 -1.04
N LYS A 204 17.19 6.80 -2.12
CA LYS A 204 16.01 7.66 -2.09
C LYS A 204 14.77 6.80 -1.82
N LYS A 205 13.85 7.29 -0.98
CA LYS A 205 12.54 6.71 -0.79
C LYS A 205 11.51 7.31 -1.76
N GLY A 206 10.37 6.64 -1.94
CA GLY A 206 9.25 7.12 -2.72
C GLY A 206 8.52 8.28 -2.05
N GLY A 207 8.30 8.19 -0.74
CA GLY A 207 7.57 9.22 -0.05
C GLY A 207 7.32 8.97 1.44
N VAL A 208 6.45 9.81 1.98
CA VAL A 208 5.88 9.71 3.32
C VAL A 208 4.40 10.06 3.26
N GLY A 209 3.58 9.43 4.07
CA GLY A 209 2.15 9.65 4.12
C GLY A 209 1.55 9.42 5.49
N SER A 210 0.23 9.49 5.56
CA SER A 210 -0.52 9.18 6.78
C SER A 210 -1.80 8.42 6.45
N TYR A 211 -2.17 7.52 7.34
CA TYR A 211 -3.48 6.89 7.37
C TYR A 211 -4.45 7.83 8.09
N HIS A 212 -5.63 8.05 7.49
CA HIS A 212 -6.68 8.94 7.98
C HIS A 212 -6.22 10.41 8.15
N MET A 213 -5.69 11.00 7.07
CA MET A 213 -5.23 12.40 7.07
C MET A 213 -6.34 13.41 7.46
N GLU A 214 -7.61 13.04 7.35
CA GLU A 214 -8.75 13.84 7.78
C GLU A 214 -8.74 14.13 9.30
N TYR A 215 -8.14 13.29 10.12
CA TYR A 215 -7.96 13.57 11.55
C TYR A 215 -6.99 14.74 11.77
N GLU A 216 -6.01 14.92 10.91
CA GLU A 216 -5.14 16.10 10.95
C GLU A 216 -5.89 17.36 10.50
N TYR A 217 -6.81 17.22 9.55
CA TYR A 217 -7.66 18.35 9.19
C TYR A 217 -8.46 18.87 10.39
N GLY A 218 -8.96 18.00 11.25
CA GLY A 218 -9.61 18.34 12.51
C GLY A 218 -8.72 19.10 13.51
N GLN A 219 -7.38 19.01 13.38
CA GLN A 219 -6.40 19.76 14.18
C GLN A 219 -5.98 21.07 13.50
N SER A 220 -6.53 21.39 12.33
CA SER A 220 -6.18 22.59 11.57
C SER A 220 -6.70 23.85 12.26
N SER A 221 -5.92 24.91 12.20
CA SER A 221 -6.33 26.26 12.63
C SER A 221 -6.73 27.11 11.43
N ALA A 222 -7.29 28.30 11.70
CA ALA A 222 -7.57 29.28 10.64
C ALA A 222 -6.30 29.68 9.85
N GLN A 223 -5.12 29.56 10.46
CA GLN A 223 -3.84 29.92 9.86
C GLN A 223 -3.11 28.76 9.21
N THR A 224 -3.39 27.50 9.64
CA THR A 224 -2.62 26.35 9.19
C THR A 224 -3.51 25.11 9.07
N THR A 225 -3.72 24.65 7.84
CA THR A 225 -4.33 23.36 7.53
C THR A 225 -3.27 22.30 7.34
N TYR A 226 -3.49 21.07 7.80
CA TYR A 226 -2.56 19.94 7.71
C TYR A 226 -1.14 20.30 8.18
N PRO A 227 -0.94 20.76 9.46
CA PRO A 227 0.33 21.32 9.92
C PRO A 227 1.50 20.32 9.81
N TRP A 228 1.29 19.05 10.07
CA TRP A 228 2.32 18.02 10.04
C TRP A 228 2.65 17.54 8.63
N LEU A 229 1.62 17.26 7.83
CA LEU A 229 1.82 16.89 6.43
C LEU A 229 2.50 18.00 5.63
N ARG A 230 2.15 19.28 5.87
CA ARG A 230 2.86 20.41 5.24
C ARG A 230 4.33 20.45 5.62
N LYS A 231 4.68 20.21 6.88
CA LYS A 231 6.09 20.14 7.31
C LYS A 231 6.80 18.96 6.67
N ALA A 232 6.16 17.78 6.61
CA ALA A 232 6.72 16.62 5.95
C ALA A 232 7.00 16.89 4.46
N VAL A 233 6.06 17.52 3.75
CA VAL A 233 6.23 17.93 2.34
C VAL A 233 7.41 18.90 2.19
N GLN A 234 7.57 19.87 3.09
CA GLN A 234 8.70 20.82 3.06
C GLN A 234 10.05 20.14 3.30
N ILE A 235 10.11 19.15 4.20
CA ILE A 235 11.31 18.35 4.45
C ILE A 235 11.67 17.51 3.23
N MET A 236 10.68 16.87 2.61
CA MET A 236 10.87 16.03 1.43
C MET A 236 11.23 16.83 0.17
N ASN A 237 10.79 18.10 0.09
CA ASN A 237 10.97 18.99 -1.06
C ASN A 237 11.55 20.33 -0.59
N PRO A 238 12.82 20.35 -0.14
CA PRO A 238 13.44 21.59 0.30
C PRO A 238 13.53 22.57 -0.88
N SER A 239 13.17 23.83 -0.63
CA SER A 239 13.35 24.89 -1.63
C SER A 239 14.82 24.98 -2.02
N ILE A 240 15.11 24.90 -3.31
CA ILE A 240 16.43 25.22 -3.83
C ILE A 240 16.62 26.72 -3.62
N LYS A 241 17.57 27.10 -2.75
CA LYS A 241 17.98 28.49 -2.55
C LYS A 241 19.05 28.87 -3.58
#